data_3a249caeabf3e38ee5f6cb92973a1635
#
_entry.id   3a249caeabf3e38ee5f6cb92973a1635
#
_cell.length_a   1.000
_cell.length_b   1.000
_cell.length_c   1.000
_cell.angle_alpha   90.00
_cell.angle_beta   90.00
_cell.angle_gamma   90.00
#
_symmetry.space_group_name_H-M   'P 1'
#
loop_
_entity.id
_entity.type
_entity.pdbx_description
1 polymer ?
#
loop_
_entity_poly.entity_id
_entity_poly.type
_entity_poly.pdbx_seq_one_letter_code
_entity_poly.pdbx_strand_id
1 'polypeptide(L)'
;MTTALQPRTDQGGPVPGAKPPPPRRRNWFAREPAWPLVALLVGWPLWWALGLAQYIFVLLAIPMAYRMYVWKARYGRAIHMPPGFGLWLLYLVVMFAGVTMLRQDAPDTLPGGIPSHMVASWALRAILYLSATVVLLYTGNLTEREMPRKRLAWMLGLVSIYALIFGLAAVADPSFHFTSPLAKLVPNSIQQADVSISAALHPALTQKQTFGGTGRPAAPFTFSNGWGNNLAITLPWLIVGWWVLGTARQRKICGAMLAIAIVPIVFSFDRGLWVGLVLAAGYMAVRLSAKNPKLLAGFIGLVLVGVAVVALSPLMSLITARINKGSSNAGRTNQAVIALEGAKTSPILGYGDTRREQGGSNSIAVGKSANCPSCGNNSVGSHGQLWLLIFANGFLGAFFYFAFFGYGIWQFRRDKTPYGYAGILVLLLSFVFSTVYLAVGPTLTFMMLSYALLWRNDTSRREELAASVPDGPALGMGNRGDRPPAGVPA
;
A
#
# COMPACT_ATOMS: atom_id res chain seq x y z
N MET A 1 -52.85 0.35 -59.96
CA MET A 1 -53.16 -0.72 -59.02
C MET A 1 -51.86 -1.21 -58.40
N THR A 2 -51.53 -0.67 -57.24
CA THR A 2 -50.27 -1.04 -56.52
C THR A 2 -50.66 -1.48 -55.14
N THR A 3 -50.57 -2.78 -54.89
CA THR A 3 -50.97 -3.45 -53.65
C THR A 3 -49.83 -3.31 -52.67
N ALA A 4 -50.03 -2.59 -51.57
CA ALA A 4 -49.08 -2.47 -50.44
C ALA A 4 -49.14 -3.76 -49.59
N LEU A 5 -47.97 -4.40 -49.43
CA LEU A 5 -47.74 -5.49 -48.47
C LEU A 5 -47.50 -4.90 -47.07
N GLN A 6 -48.40 -5.18 -46.12
CA GLN A 6 -48.23 -4.93 -44.69
C GLN A 6 -47.27 -5.96 -44.06
N PRO A 7 -46.37 -5.57 -43.17
CA PRO A 7 -45.54 -6.54 -42.44
C PRO A 7 -46.39 -7.17 -41.31
N ARG A 8 -46.37 -8.48 -41.31
CA ARG A 8 -47.02 -9.36 -40.31
C ARG A 8 -46.21 -9.30 -39.01
N THR A 9 -46.77 -8.68 -37.97
CA THR A 9 -46.22 -8.78 -36.60
C THR A 9 -46.59 -10.12 -36.01
N ASP A 10 -45.62 -11.06 -35.97
CA ASP A 10 -45.73 -12.31 -35.20
C ASP A 10 -45.67 -11.97 -33.69
N GLN A 11 -46.86 -11.80 -33.10
CA GLN A 11 -47.00 -11.85 -31.64
C GLN A 11 -47.07 -13.29 -31.20
N GLY A 12 -45.89 -13.90 -30.98
CA GLY A 12 -45.78 -15.19 -30.30
C GLY A 12 -46.12 -15.02 -28.82
N GLY A 13 -47.38 -15.24 -28.47
CA GLY A 13 -47.84 -15.32 -27.08
C GLY A 13 -47.12 -16.46 -26.32
N PRO A 14 -47.03 -16.35 -24.99
CA PRO A 14 -46.31 -17.36 -24.19
C PRO A 14 -47.03 -18.71 -24.31
N VAL A 15 -46.28 -19.75 -24.68
CA VAL A 15 -46.73 -21.13 -24.75
C VAL A 15 -47.13 -21.58 -23.33
N PRO A 16 -48.41 -21.92 -23.06
CA PRO A 16 -48.85 -22.39 -21.76
C PRO A 16 -48.19 -23.75 -21.47
N GLY A 17 -47.40 -23.83 -20.41
CA GLY A 17 -46.74 -25.07 -19.92
C GLY A 17 -45.22 -25.13 -20.02
N ALA A 18 -44.53 -24.18 -20.58
CA ALA A 18 -43.08 -24.12 -20.53
C ALA A 18 -42.61 -23.81 -19.09
N LYS A 19 -42.06 -24.82 -18.40
CA LYS A 19 -41.40 -24.62 -17.12
C LYS A 19 -40.32 -23.50 -17.27
N PRO A 20 -40.29 -22.51 -16.38
CA PRO A 20 -39.25 -21.50 -16.43
C PRO A 20 -37.88 -22.21 -16.40
N PRO A 21 -36.91 -21.78 -17.22
CA PRO A 21 -35.59 -22.38 -17.20
C PRO A 21 -35.04 -22.31 -15.78
N PRO A 22 -34.39 -23.37 -15.29
CA PRO A 22 -33.85 -23.38 -13.93
C PRO A 22 -32.93 -22.19 -13.76
N PRO A 23 -32.99 -21.49 -12.60
CA PRO A 23 -32.14 -20.35 -12.36
C PRO A 23 -30.69 -20.80 -12.57
N ARG A 24 -29.99 -20.24 -13.57
CA ARG A 24 -28.58 -20.51 -13.79
C ARG A 24 -27.90 -20.27 -12.46
N ARG A 25 -27.32 -21.32 -11.85
CA ARG A 25 -26.47 -21.18 -10.67
C ARG A 25 -25.37 -20.20 -11.00
N ARG A 26 -25.61 -18.93 -10.69
CA ARG A 26 -24.61 -17.87 -10.80
C ARG A 26 -23.53 -18.24 -9.80
N ASN A 27 -22.36 -18.64 -10.28
CA ASN A 27 -21.20 -18.92 -9.44
C ASN A 27 -21.00 -17.76 -8.47
N TRP A 28 -20.79 -18.05 -7.18
CA TRP A 28 -20.53 -17.06 -6.13
C TRP A 28 -19.46 -16.04 -6.55
N PHE A 29 -18.40 -16.50 -7.22
CA PHE A 29 -17.35 -15.67 -7.82
C PHE A 29 -17.87 -14.62 -8.83
N ALA A 30 -19.01 -14.82 -9.44
CA ALA A 30 -19.64 -13.85 -10.33
C ALA A 30 -20.55 -12.85 -9.58
N ARG A 31 -20.99 -13.20 -8.36
CA ARG A 31 -21.90 -12.37 -7.55
C ARG A 31 -21.18 -11.25 -6.79
N GLU A 32 -19.93 -11.47 -6.39
CA GLU A 32 -19.13 -10.52 -5.59
C GLU A 32 -17.98 -9.98 -6.46
N PRO A 33 -18.16 -8.87 -7.19
CA PRO A 33 -17.10 -8.30 -8.05
C PRO A 33 -15.82 -8.02 -7.27
N ALA A 34 -15.90 -7.65 -6.02
CA ALA A 34 -14.78 -7.23 -5.19
C ALA A 34 -14.16 -8.36 -4.33
N TRP A 35 -14.53 -9.65 -4.59
CA TRP A 35 -14.02 -10.76 -3.78
C TRP A 35 -12.47 -10.82 -3.67
N PRO A 36 -11.66 -10.45 -4.70
CA PRO A 36 -10.21 -10.52 -4.54
C PRO A 36 -9.69 -9.55 -3.48
N LEU A 37 -10.29 -8.35 -3.36
CA LEU A 37 -9.94 -7.40 -2.30
C LEU A 37 -10.39 -7.89 -0.92
N VAL A 38 -11.57 -8.50 -0.83
CA VAL A 38 -12.05 -9.11 0.41
C VAL A 38 -11.11 -10.24 0.83
N ALA A 39 -10.75 -11.14 -0.09
CA ALA A 39 -9.79 -12.21 0.16
C ALA A 39 -8.43 -11.66 0.60
N LEU A 40 -7.93 -10.61 -0.06
CA LEU A 40 -6.66 -9.97 0.28
C LEU A 40 -6.64 -9.45 1.71
N LEU A 41 -7.63 -8.64 2.09
CA LEU A 41 -7.58 -7.88 3.35
C LEU A 41 -8.17 -8.66 4.54
N VAL A 42 -9.30 -9.35 4.35
CA VAL A 42 -9.94 -10.12 5.43
C VAL A 42 -9.20 -11.44 5.67
N GLY A 43 -8.69 -12.06 4.62
CA GLY A 43 -7.93 -13.31 4.71
C GLY A 43 -6.49 -13.16 5.22
N TRP A 44 -6.05 -11.96 5.61
CA TRP A 44 -4.63 -11.71 5.94
C TRP A 44 -4.02 -12.69 6.95
N PRO A 45 -4.68 -13.05 8.08
CA PRO A 45 -4.15 -14.05 9.01
C PRO A 45 -3.98 -15.43 8.39
N LEU A 46 -4.91 -15.82 7.52
CA LEU A 46 -4.82 -17.10 6.80
C LEU A 46 -3.63 -17.11 5.84
N TRP A 47 -3.42 -16.02 5.12
CA TRP A 47 -2.28 -15.90 4.20
C TRP A 47 -0.96 -15.94 4.94
N TRP A 48 -0.90 -15.33 6.13
CA TRP A 48 0.26 -15.43 7.00
C TRP A 48 0.52 -16.87 7.45
N ALA A 49 -0.51 -17.57 7.91
CA ALA A 49 -0.39 -18.96 8.35
C ALA A 49 0.01 -19.93 7.21
N LEU A 50 -0.41 -19.62 5.98
CA LEU A 50 -0.03 -20.40 4.79
C LEU A 50 1.39 -20.06 4.27
N GLY A 51 2.04 -18.99 4.75
CA GLY A 51 3.34 -18.53 4.25
C GLY A 51 3.24 -17.63 3.03
N LEU A 52 2.05 -17.10 2.73
CA LEU A 52 1.76 -16.29 1.53
C LEU A 52 1.66 -14.78 1.80
N ALA A 53 1.66 -14.31 3.06
CA ALA A 53 1.36 -12.92 3.40
C ALA A 53 2.19 -11.90 2.60
N GLN A 54 3.46 -12.22 2.33
CA GLN A 54 4.36 -11.34 1.58
C GLN A 54 3.99 -11.23 0.09
N TYR A 55 3.35 -12.26 -0.49
CA TYR A 55 3.18 -12.39 -1.94
C TYR A 55 1.74 -12.59 -2.39
N ILE A 56 0.77 -12.72 -1.47
CA ILE A 56 -0.62 -13.02 -1.81
C ILE A 56 -1.25 -11.99 -2.76
N PHE A 57 -0.86 -10.72 -2.66
CA PHE A 57 -1.38 -9.68 -3.54
C PHE A 57 -0.96 -9.88 -5.01
N VAL A 58 0.17 -10.57 -5.27
CA VAL A 58 0.58 -10.99 -6.63
C VAL A 58 -0.40 -12.01 -7.19
N LEU A 59 -0.72 -13.03 -6.40
CA LEU A 59 -1.68 -14.06 -6.82
C LEU A 59 -3.08 -13.48 -7.04
N LEU A 60 -3.52 -12.57 -6.17
CA LEU A 60 -4.82 -11.93 -6.27
C LEU A 60 -4.88 -10.82 -7.34
N ALA A 61 -3.74 -10.29 -7.76
CA ALA A 61 -3.69 -9.38 -8.91
C ALA A 61 -4.10 -10.08 -10.23
N ILE A 62 -3.88 -11.39 -10.35
CA ILE A 62 -4.29 -12.16 -11.54
C ILE A 62 -5.81 -12.09 -11.78
N PRO A 63 -6.67 -12.51 -10.83
CA PRO A 63 -8.11 -12.39 -11.03
C PRO A 63 -8.59 -10.94 -11.09
N MET A 64 -7.89 -9.97 -10.46
CA MET A 64 -8.20 -8.53 -10.61
C MET A 64 -7.95 -8.07 -12.03
N ALA A 65 -6.79 -8.38 -12.62
CA ALA A 65 -6.46 -8.06 -14.01
C ALA A 65 -7.42 -8.73 -15.01
N TYR A 66 -7.73 -10.01 -14.79
CA TYR A 66 -8.70 -10.72 -15.62
C TYR A 66 -10.08 -10.07 -15.58
N ARG A 67 -10.54 -9.62 -14.41
CA ARG A 67 -11.83 -8.91 -14.30
C ARG A 67 -11.81 -7.57 -15.02
N MET A 68 -10.74 -6.79 -14.92
CA MET A 68 -10.62 -5.53 -15.68
C MET A 68 -10.64 -5.79 -17.20
N TYR A 69 -9.96 -6.85 -17.65
CA TYR A 69 -10.03 -7.29 -19.04
C TYR A 69 -11.47 -7.60 -19.47
N VAL A 70 -12.21 -8.39 -18.67
CA VAL A 70 -13.62 -8.73 -18.92
C VAL A 70 -14.51 -7.49 -18.93
N TRP A 71 -14.30 -6.53 -18.02
CA TRP A 71 -15.03 -5.26 -18.03
C TRP A 71 -14.88 -4.52 -19.35
N LYS A 72 -13.65 -4.41 -19.85
CA LYS A 72 -13.38 -3.76 -21.12
C LYS A 72 -13.90 -4.57 -22.31
N ALA A 73 -13.56 -5.87 -22.41
CA ALA A 73 -13.80 -6.70 -23.57
C ALA A 73 -15.28 -7.11 -23.74
N ARG A 74 -15.99 -7.39 -22.62
CA ARG A 74 -17.38 -7.90 -22.70
C ARG A 74 -18.44 -6.86 -22.39
N TYR A 75 -18.12 -5.86 -21.56
CA TYR A 75 -19.09 -4.86 -21.12
C TYR A 75 -18.81 -3.45 -21.64
N GLY A 76 -17.75 -3.26 -22.45
CA GLY A 76 -17.37 -1.95 -22.99
C GLY A 76 -17.05 -0.90 -21.91
N ARG A 77 -16.85 -1.33 -20.65
CA ARG A 77 -16.59 -0.44 -19.53
C ARG A 77 -15.19 0.18 -19.67
N ALA A 78 -15.13 1.50 -19.69
CA ALA A 78 -13.87 2.23 -19.70
C ALA A 78 -13.08 1.97 -18.41
N ILE A 79 -11.79 1.76 -18.54
CA ILE A 79 -10.85 1.70 -17.39
C ILE A 79 -10.26 3.09 -17.24
N HIS A 80 -10.62 3.74 -16.15
CA HIS A 80 -10.12 5.06 -15.79
C HIS A 80 -8.73 4.94 -15.14
N MET A 81 -7.90 5.96 -15.33
CA MET A 81 -6.58 6.04 -14.73
C MET A 81 -6.58 7.05 -13.59
N PRO A 82 -5.83 6.78 -12.51
CA PRO A 82 -5.74 7.72 -11.39
C PRO A 82 -4.99 9.00 -11.79
N PRO A 83 -5.24 10.12 -11.13
CA PRO A 83 -4.47 11.34 -11.32
C PRO A 83 -2.97 11.08 -11.17
N GLY A 84 -2.14 11.67 -12.03
CA GLY A 84 -0.68 11.48 -12.01
C GLY A 84 -0.17 10.11 -12.50
N PHE A 85 -1.03 9.24 -13.04
CA PHE A 85 -0.64 7.88 -13.46
C PHE A 85 0.49 7.86 -14.49
N GLY A 86 0.62 8.89 -15.31
CA GLY A 86 1.75 9.04 -16.24
C GLY A 86 3.12 9.03 -15.54
N LEU A 87 3.23 9.64 -14.34
CA LEU A 87 4.46 9.60 -13.53
C LEU A 87 4.78 8.17 -13.07
N TRP A 88 3.74 7.41 -12.68
CA TRP A 88 3.91 6.00 -12.32
C TRP A 88 4.35 5.15 -13.51
N LEU A 89 3.78 5.38 -14.70
CA LEU A 89 4.21 4.69 -15.92
C LEU A 89 5.66 5.02 -16.28
N LEU A 90 6.08 6.28 -16.16
CA LEU A 90 7.48 6.67 -16.37
C LEU A 90 8.41 5.98 -15.38
N TYR A 91 8.01 5.85 -14.11
CA TYR A 91 8.76 5.03 -13.15
C TYR A 91 8.90 3.59 -13.62
N LEU A 92 7.81 2.95 -14.06
CA LEU A 92 7.86 1.57 -14.55
C LEU A 92 8.76 1.45 -15.80
N VAL A 93 8.72 2.41 -16.72
CA VAL A 93 9.60 2.43 -17.89
C VAL A 93 11.07 2.46 -17.46
N VAL A 94 11.45 3.34 -16.52
CA VAL A 94 12.83 3.41 -15.99
C VAL A 94 13.21 2.10 -15.32
N MET A 95 12.32 1.53 -14.51
CA MET A 95 12.54 0.25 -13.83
C MET A 95 12.77 -0.89 -14.85
N PHE A 96 11.97 -0.96 -15.93
CA PHE A 96 12.15 -1.97 -16.96
C PHE A 96 13.43 -1.74 -17.77
N ALA A 97 13.74 -0.48 -18.10
CA ALA A 97 15.01 -0.13 -18.77
C ALA A 97 16.23 -0.52 -17.92
N GLY A 98 16.10 -0.49 -16.58
CA GLY A 98 17.15 -0.92 -15.66
C GLY A 98 17.63 -2.36 -15.84
N VAL A 99 16.86 -3.23 -16.53
CA VAL A 99 17.31 -4.60 -16.86
C VAL A 99 18.63 -4.61 -17.62
N THR A 100 18.90 -3.60 -18.43
CA THR A 100 20.14 -3.45 -19.20
C THR A 100 21.37 -3.24 -18.31
N MET A 101 21.15 -2.76 -17.08
CA MET A 101 22.21 -2.42 -16.11
C MET A 101 22.54 -3.57 -15.15
N LEU A 102 21.83 -4.70 -15.22
CA LEU A 102 22.02 -5.82 -14.29
C LEU A 102 23.42 -6.41 -14.28
N ARG A 103 24.15 -6.31 -15.37
CA ARG A 103 25.53 -6.84 -15.51
C ARG A 103 26.62 -5.84 -15.09
N GLN A 104 26.23 -4.58 -14.82
CA GLN A 104 27.19 -3.56 -14.40
C GLN A 104 27.56 -3.72 -12.94
N ASP A 105 28.84 -3.63 -12.62
CA ASP A 105 29.31 -3.61 -11.24
C ASP A 105 29.12 -2.21 -10.64
N ALA A 106 28.65 -2.17 -9.41
CA ALA A 106 28.44 -0.93 -8.68
C ALA A 106 29.61 -0.69 -7.70
N PRO A 107 29.98 0.57 -7.45
CA PRO A 107 30.98 0.91 -6.44
C PRO A 107 30.62 0.32 -5.07
N ASP A 108 31.64 -0.08 -4.29
CA ASP A 108 31.52 -0.59 -2.91
C ASP A 108 30.56 -1.79 -2.75
N THR A 109 30.32 -2.51 -3.85
CA THR A 109 29.51 -3.72 -3.84
C THR A 109 30.31 -4.93 -4.27
N LEU A 110 29.86 -6.11 -3.86
CA LEU A 110 30.41 -7.35 -4.38
C LEU A 110 30.12 -7.43 -5.89
N PRO A 111 31.07 -7.91 -6.70
CA PRO A 111 30.86 -8.14 -8.13
C PRO A 111 29.57 -8.91 -8.36
N GLY A 112 28.88 -8.60 -9.45
CA GLY A 112 27.61 -9.20 -9.79
C GLY A 112 27.66 -10.73 -9.74
N GLY A 113 26.73 -11.32 -9.00
CA GLY A 113 26.59 -12.77 -8.91
C GLY A 113 26.17 -13.40 -10.23
N ILE A 114 25.76 -14.69 -10.18
CA ILE A 114 25.28 -15.41 -11.37
C ILE A 114 24.16 -14.61 -12.05
N PRO A 115 24.28 -14.27 -13.34
CA PRO A 115 23.33 -13.40 -14.04
C PRO A 115 21.86 -13.83 -13.92
N SER A 116 21.60 -15.13 -13.84
CA SER A 116 20.24 -15.69 -13.65
C SER A 116 19.61 -15.28 -12.32
N HIS A 117 20.37 -15.20 -11.24
CA HIS A 117 19.85 -14.79 -9.93
C HIS A 117 19.49 -13.29 -9.93
N MET A 118 20.28 -12.47 -10.61
CA MET A 118 20.01 -11.03 -10.72
C MET A 118 18.77 -10.75 -11.54
N VAL A 119 18.60 -11.46 -12.66
CA VAL A 119 17.38 -11.37 -13.49
C VAL A 119 16.16 -11.86 -12.71
N ALA A 120 16.27 -12.95 -11.95
CA ALA A 120 15.17 -13.47 -11.14
C ALA A 120 14.75 -12.48 -10.03
N SER A 121 15.70 -11.86 -9.33
CA SER A 121 15.45 -10.86 -8.31
C SER A 121 14.79 -9.60 -8.89
N TRP A 122 15.31 -9.09 -10.02
CA TRP A 122 14.72 -7.99 -10.75
C TRP A 122 13.30 -8.32 -11.23
N ALA A 123 13.08 -9.51 -11.81
CA ALA A 123 11.77 -9.94 -12.29
C ALA A 123 10.75 -10.05 -11.14
N LEU A 124 11.16 -10.60 -9.99
CA LEU A 124 10.32 -10.62 -8.80
C LEU A 124 9.89 -9.21 -8.41
N ARG A 125 10.83 -8.26 -8.37
CA ARG A 125 10.52 -6.86 -8.05
C ARG A 125 9.58 -6.23 -9.08
N ALA A 126 9.80 -6.48 -10.37
CA ALA A 126 8.91 -6.02 -11.44
C ALA A 126 7.48 -6.57 -11.25
N ILE A 127 7.34 -7.86 -10.93
CA ILE A 127 6.05 -8.48 -10.64
C ILE A 127 5.38 -7.81 -9.43
N LEU A 128 6.11 -7.48 -8.37
CA LEU A 128 5.56 -6.79 -7.19
C LEU A 128 5.01 -5.39 -7.56
N TYR A 129 5.73 -4.59 -8.34
CA TYR A 129 5.25 -3.26 -8.78
C TYR A 129 4.08 -3.36 -9.74
N LEU A 130 4.10 -4.30 -10.71
CA LEU A 130 2.98 -4.52 -11.62
C LEU A 130 1.73 -4.99 -10.88
N SER A 131 1.88 -5.89 -9.90
CA SER A 131 0.76 -6.36 -9.09
C SER A 131 0.16 -5.23 -8.25
N ALA A 132 0.98 -4.38 -7.64
CA ALA A 132 0.51 -3.19 -6.93
C ALA A 132 -0.22 -2.20 -7.86
N THR A 133 0.25 -2.07 -9.11
CA THR A 133 -0.43 -1.29 -10.17
C THR A 133 -1.82 -1.85 -10.49
N VAL A 134 -1.91 -3.17 -10.65
CA VAL A 134 -3.19 -3.85 -10.89
C VAL A 134 -4.15 -3.62 -9.71
N VAL A 135 -3.66 -3.74 -8.46
CA VAL A 135 -4.48 -3.48 -7.26
C VAL A 135 -5.00 -2.04 -7.24
N LEU A 136 -4.16 -1.06 -7.57
CA LEU A 136 -4.55 0.35 -7.67
C LEU A 136 -5.66 0.55 -8.70
N LEU A 137 -5.43 0.11 -9.94
CA LEU A 137 -6.35 0.29 -11.05
C LEU A 137 -7.68 -0.45 -10.81
N TYR A 138 -7.60 -1.70 -10.37
CA TYR A 138 -8.78 -2.49 -10.07
C TYR A 138 -9.64 -1.83 -8.99
N THR A 139 -9.02 -1.46 -7.87
CA THR A 139 -9.71 -0.84 -6.73
C THR A 139 -10.31 0.52 -7.07
N GLY A 140 -9.58 1.33 -7.84
CA GLY A 140 -10.03 2.66 -8.27
C GLY A 140 -11.22 2.63 -9.23
N ASN A 141 -11.32 1.55 -10.04
CA ASN A 141 -12.41 1.37 -11.01
C ASN A 141 -13.64 0.62 -10.44
N LEU A 142 -13.61 0.16 -9.18
CA LEU A 142 -14.80 -0.39 -8.55
C LEU A 142 -15.82 0.69 -8.23
N THR A 143 -17.09 0.44 -8.56
CA THR A 143 -18.21 1.33 -8.21
C THR A 143 -18.54 1.23 -6.71
N GLU A 144 -19.30 2.21 -6.20
CA GLU A 144 -19.80 2.18 -4.81
C GLU A 144 -20.71 0.96 -4.54
N ARG A 145 -21.42 0.45 -5.57
CA ARG A 145 -22.26 -0.77 -5.45
C ARG A 145 -21.42 -2.04 -5.38
N GLU A 146 -20.30 -2.11 -6.13
CA GLU A 146 -19.41 -3.24 -6.14
C GLU A 146 -18.54 -3.32 -4.86
N MET A 147 -18.03 -2.17 -4.40
CA MET A 147 -17.23 -2.04 -3.17
C MET A 147 -17.44 -0.64 -2.56
N PRO A 148 -18.31 -0.49 -1.57
CA PRO A 148 -18.46 0.78 -0.86
C PRO A 148 -17.13 1.27 -0.27
N ARG A 149 -16.79 2.55 -0.41
CA ARG A 149 -15.57 3.16 0.19
C ARG A 149 -15.49 2.89 1.69
N LYS A 150 -16.64 2.94 2.38
CA LYS A 150 -16.74 2.61 3.81
C LYS A 150 -16.27 1.17 4.11
N ARG A 151 -16.69 0.19 3.28
CA ARG A 151 -16.29 -1.22 3.43
C ARG A 151 -14.79 -1.41 3.22
N LEU A 152 -14.22 -0.73 2.22
CA LEU A 152 -12.78 -0.80 1.97
C LEU A 152 -11.97 -0.16 3.11
N ALA A 153 -12.37 1.01 3.61
CA ALA A 153 -11.75 1.63 4.78
C ALA A 153 -11.84 0.75 6.03
N TRP A 154 -12.99 0.10 6.22
CA TRP A 154 -13.19 -0.86 7.30
C TRP A 154 -12.23 -2.06 7.20
N MET A 155 -12.06 -2.63 6.00
CA MET A 155 -11.15 -3.76 5.78
C MET A 155 -9.67 -3.38 5.95
N LEU A 156 -9.27 -2.18 5.54
CA LEU A 156 -7.92 -1.66 5.81
C LEU A 156 -7.70 -1.48 7.32
N GLY A 157 -8.72 -0.97 8.04
CA GLY A 157 -8.68 -0.88 9.51
C GLY A 157 -8.61 -2.27 10.19
N LEU A 158 -9.22 -3.29 9.59
CA LEU A 158 -9.15 -4.66 10.09
C LEU A 158 -7.71 -5.21 10.04
N VAL A 159 -6.91 -4.83 9.04
CA VAL A 159 -5.48 -5.18 8.98
C VAL A 159 -4.72 -4.61 10.18
N SER A 160 -5.04 -3.39 10.62
CA SER A 160 -4.46 -2.84 11.87
C SER A 160 -4.85 -3.66 13.09
N ILE A 161 -6.11 -4.11 13.18
CA ILE A 161 -6.57 -4.97 14.28
C ILE A 161 -5.76 -6.29 14.28
N TYR A 162 -5.55 -6.89 13.13
CA TYR A 162 -4.70 -8.08 13.02
C TYR A 162 -3.27 -7.79 13.50
N ALA A 163 -2.65 -6.70 13.03
CA ALA A 163 -1.32 -6.30 13.48
C ALA A 163 -1.24 -6.14 15.00
N LEU A 164 -2.25 -5.53 15.61
CA LEU A 164 -2.29 -5.33 17.07
C LEU A 164 -2.49 -6.65 17.84
N ILE A 165 -3.41 -7.52 17.39
CA ILE A 165 -3.65 -8.83 18.03
C ILE A 165 -2.40 -9.70 17.94
N PHE A 166 -1.78 -9.81 16.78
CA PHE A 166 -0.54 -10.57 16.61
C PHE A 166 0.64 -9.92 17.34
N GLY A 167 0.66 -8.59 17.43
CA GLY A 167 1.64 -7.86 18.23
C GLY A 167 1.52 -8.17 19.71
N LEU A 168 0.30 -8.27 20.25
CA LEU A 168 0.05 -8.71 21.65
C LEU A 168 0.45 -10.17 21.84
N ALA A 169 0.10 -11.05 20.91
CA ALA A 169 0.52 -12.45 20.93
C ALA A 169 2.06 -12.58 20.92
N ALA A 170 2.75 -11.72 20.16
CA ALA A 170 4.21 -11.67 20.12
C ALA A 170 4.85 -11.24 21.45
N VAL A 171 4.17 -10.39 22.22
CA VAL A 171 4.61 -10.02 23.57
C VAL A 171 4.35 -11.16 24.56
N ALA A 172 3.23 -11.88 24.42
CA ALA A 172 2.85 -12.97 25.29
C ALA A 172 3.70 -14.24 25.07
N ASP A 173 3.94 -14.59 23.81
CA ASP A 173 4.79 -15.73 23.43
C ASP A 173 5.76 -15.34 22.31
N PRO A 174 6.91 -14.76 22.66
CA PRO A 174 7.90 -14.34 21.67
C PRO A 174 8.62 -15.50 20.97
N SER A 175 8.46 -16.72 21.45
CA SER A 175 9.13 -17.92 20.91
C SER A 175 8.31 -18.62 19.85
N PHE A 176 7.03 -18.34 19.71
CA PHE A 176 6.14 -19.02 18.79
C PHE A 176 6.58 -18.84 17.33
N HIS A 177 6.79 -19.95 16.66
CA HIS A 177 7.09 -20.05 15.25
C HIS A 177 6.67 -21.42 14.71
N PHE A 178 6.47 -21.50 13.41
CA PHE A 178 6.14 -22.77 12.74
C PHE A 178 6.59 -22.77 11.29
N THR A 179 6.56 -23.94 10.67
CA THR A 179 6.80 -24.11 9.23
C THR A 179 5.47 -24.11 8.51
N SER A 180 5.29 -23.17 7.56
CA SER A 180 4.04 -23.07 6.82
C SER A 180 3.79 -24.27 5.91
N PRO A 181 2.53 -24.56 5.53
CA PRO A 181 2.21 -25.58 4.55
C PRO A 181 2.94 -25.36 3.21
N LEU A 182 3.09 -24.11 2.78
CA LEU A 182 3.77 -23.77 1.52
C LEU A 182 5.26 -24.11 1.55
N ALA A 183 5.91 -24.00 2.71
CA ALA A 183 7.32 -24.36 2.84
C ALA A 183 7.59 -25.82 2.48
N LYS A 184 6.62 -26.71 2.69
CA LYS A 184 6.75 -28.13 2.32
C LYS A 184 6.70 -28.37 0.81
N LEU A 185 6.18 -27.42 0.05
CA LEU A 185 6.02 -27.49 -1.42
C LEU A 185 7.14 -26.77 -2.17
N VAL A 186 7.80 -25.80 -1.52
CA VAL A 186 8.84 -24.96 -2.13
C VAL A 186 10.21 -25.65 -1.96
N PRO A 187 10.98 -25.84 -3.03
CA PRO A 187 12.33 -26.42 -2.95
C PRO A 187 13.26 -25.60 -2.03
N ASN A 188 14.14 -26.26 -1.30
CA ASN A 188 15.07 -25.62 -0.36
C ASN A 188 15.96 -24.56 -1.03
N SER A 189 16.35 -24.76 -2.30
CA SER A 189 17.12 -23.78 -3.07
C SER A 189 16.40 -22.45 -3.21
N ILE A 190 15.08 -22.47 -3.38
CA ILE A 190 14.24 -21.26 -3.47
C ILE A 190 14.04 -20.66 -2.07
N GLN A 191 13.82 -21.49 -1.04
CA GLN A 191 13.66 -21.01 0.33
C GLN A 191 14.89 -20.24 0.83
N GLN A 192 16.10 -20.66 0.41
CA GLN A 192 17.36 -20.05 0.81
C GLN A 192 17.84 -18.93 -0.13
N ALA A 193 17.16 -18.71 -1.26
CA ALA A 193 17.53 -17.71 -2.24
C ALA A 193 17.42 -16.27 -1.71
N ASP A 194 16.41 -16.02 -0.88
CA ASP A 194 16.14 -14.70 -0.29
C ASP A 194 15.60 -14.83 1.14
N VAL A 195 16.10 -13.95 2.03
CA VAL A 195 15.69 -13.91 3.44
C VAL A 195 14.20 -13.65 3.59
N SER A 196 13.58 -12.86 2.69
CA SER A 196 12.15 -12.55 2.74
C SER A 196 11.30 -13.77 2.38
N ILE A 197 11.77 -14.61 1.44
CA ILE A 197 11.10 -15.87 1.08
C ILE A 197 11.19 -16.83 2.26
N SER A 198 12.38 -17.03 2.81
CA SER A 198 12.59 -17.90 3.96
C SER A 198 11.73 -17.48 5.16
N ALA A 199 11.74 -16.19 5.50
CA ALA A 199 10.96 -15.67 6.63
C ALA A 199 9.44 -15.74 6.39
N ALA A 200 8.96 -15.63 5.16
CA ALA A 200 7.54 -15.81 4.83
C ALA A 200 7.11 -17.28 4.98
N LEU A 201 7.98 -18.22 4.59
CA LEU A 201 7.71 -19.66 4.67
C LEU A 201 7.83 -20.24 6.08
N HIS A 202 8.54 -19.55 6.97
CA HIS A 202 8.68 -19.91 8.39
C HIS A 202 8.11 -18.80 9.28
N PRO A 203 6.77 -18.67 9.33
CA PRO A 203 6.10 -17.64 10.11
C PRO A 203 6.47 -17.69 11.59
N ALA A 204 6.76 -16.53 12.16
CA ALA A 204 7.02 -16.35 13.57
C ALA A 204 6.29 -15.11 14.08
N LEU A 205 5.91 -15.09 15.37
CA LEU A 205 5.30 -13.90 15.97
C LEU A 205 6.32 -12.77 16.10
N THR A 206 7.59 -13.12 16.31
CA THR A 206 8.66 -12.15 16.52
C THR A 206 9.78 -12.34 15.52
N GLN A 207 10.47 -11.25 15.21
CA GLN A 207 11.79 -11.31 14.60
C GLN A 207 12.85 -11.34 15.72
N LYS A 208 13.66 -12.42 15.74
CA LYS A 208 14.76 -12.54 16.69
C LYS A 208 15.82 -11.48 16.37
N GLN A 209 15.81 -10.40 17.11
CA GLN A 209 16.94 -9.47 17.20
C GLN A 209 17.32 -9.40 18.68
N THR A 210 18.55 -9.68 18.98
CA THR A 210 19.15 -9.71 20.31
C THR A 210 19.19 -8.32 20.94
N PHE A 211 18.07 -7.93 21.56
CA PHE A 211 18.03 -6.85 22.54
C PHE A 211 17.45 -7.43 23.83
N GLY A 212 18.33 -7.76 24.78
CA GLY A 212 17.91 -8.27 26.08
C GLY A 212 17.06 -9.55 26.04
N GLY A 213 17.17 -10.36 24.98
CA GLY A 213 16.40 -11.62 24.85
C GLY A 213 14.96 -11.47 24.36
N THR A 214 14.42 -10.26 24.19
CA THR A 214 13.05 -10.05 23.76
C THR A 214 12.94 -9.94 22.24
N GLY A 215 12.09 -10.78 21.63
CA GLY A 215 11.75 -10.69 20.22
C GLY A 215 10.86 -9.49 19.94
N ARG A 216 11.05 -8.84 18.79
CA ARG A 216 10.21 -7.71 18.34
C ARG A 216 9.01 -8.23 17.54
N PRO A 217 7.77 -7.72 17.73
CA PRO A 217 6.61 -8.09 16.93
C PRO A 217 6.90 -8.01 15.43
N ALA A 218 6.54 -9.07 14.69
CA ALA A 218 6.68 -9.15 13.24
C ALA A 218 5.39 -9.62 12.56
N ALA A 219 4.67 -10.57 13.15
CA ALA A 219 3.41 -11.08 12.63
C ALA A 219 2.28 -10.03 12.66
N PRO A 220 1.36 -10.05 11.70
CA PRO A 220 1.21 -10.99 10.59
C PRO A 220 1.98 -10.55 9.34
N PHE A 221 3.10 -9.86 9.50
CA PHE A 221 4.05 -9.50 8.46
C PHE A 221 5.33 -10.32 8.62
N THR A 222 6.27 -10.13 7.70
CA THR A 222 7.49 -10.95 7.69
C THR A 222 8.57 -10.41 8.62
N PHE A 223 8.64 -9.07 8.80
CA PHE A 223 9.68 -8.39 9.56
C PHE A 223 9.10 -7.37 10.53
N SER A 224 9.80 -7.12 11.64
CA SER A 224 9.36 -6.14 12.66
C SER A 224 9.29 -4.70 12.13
N ASN A 225 10.19 -4.31 11.23
CA ASN A 225 10.10 -3.01 10.57
C ASN A 225 8.88 -2.93 9.64
N GLY A 226 8.55 -4.04 8.95
CA GLY A 226 7.33 -4.16 8.16
C GLY A 226 6.07 -4.10 9.03
N TRP A 227 6.11 -4.69 10.24
CA TRP A 227 5.02 -4.60 11.21
C TRP A 227 4.74 -3.15 11.59
N GLY A 228 5.77 -2.42 12.03
CA GLY A 228 5.63 -1.02 12.42
C GLY A 228 5.15 -0.12 11.28
N ASN A 229 5.74 -0.26 10.10
CA ASN A 229 5.37 0.50 8.91
C ASN A 229 3.90 0.24 8.51
N ASN A 230 3.50 -1.03 8.38
CA ASN A 230 2.14 -1.39 7.99
C ASN A 230 1.10 -1.00 9.04
N LEU A 231 1.41 -1.12 10.33
CA LEU A 231 0.55 -0.62 11.40
C LEU A 231 0.35 0.89 11.27
N ALA A 232 1.42 1.68 11.11
CA ALA A 232 1.33 3.13 11.02
C ALA A 232 0.49 3.62 9.83
N ILE A 233 0.60 2.97 8.66
CA ILE A 233 -0.16 3.36 7.46
C ILE A 233 -1.58 2.81 7.43
N THR A 234 -1.89 1.74 8.16
CA THR A 234 -3.26 1.19 8.22
C THR A 234 -4.06 1.73 9.42
N LEU A 235 -3.41 2.22 10.47
CA LEU A 235 -4.04 2.80 11.65
C LEU A 235 -4.98 3.98 11.36
N PRO A 236 -4.68 4.92 10.45
CA PRO A 236 -5.63 5.95 10.03
C PRO A 236 -6.95 5.37 9.49
N TRP A 237 -6.89 4.24 8.81
CA TRP A 237 -8.07 3.53 8.30
C TRP A 237 -8.84 2.80 9.39
N LEU A 238 -8.17 2.32 10.46
CA LEU A 238 -8.86 1.82 11.64
C LEU A 238 -9.71 2.93 12.28
N ILE A 239 -9.14 4.13 12.45
CA ILE A 239 -9.85 5.28 13.01
C ILE A 239 -11.01 5.68 12.09
N VAL A 240 -10.79 5.81 10.78
CA VAL A 240 -11.85 6.21 9.85
C VAL A 240 -12.92 5.13 9.71
N GLY A 241 -12.54 3.89 9.43
CA GLY A 241 -13.49 2.81 9.13
C GLY A 241 -14.28 2.32 10.35
N TRP A 242 -13.66 2.31 11.53
CA TRP A 242 -14.22 1.72 12.73
C TRP A 242 -14.71 2.74 13.76
N TRP A 243 -14.03 3.90 13.88
CA TRP A 243 -14.44 4.93 14.82
C TRP A 243 -15.36 5.96 14.19
N VAL A 244 -14.91 6.63 13.11
CA VAL A 244 -15.67 7.74 12.51
C VAL A 244 -16.91 7.24 11.78
N LEU A 245 -16.77 6.24 10.91
CA LEU A 245 -17.82 5.67 10.06
C LEU A 245 -18.45 4.41 10.67
N GLY A 246 -17.90 3.93 11.79
CA GLY A 246 -18.30 2.67 12.41
C GLY A 246 -19.60 2.73 13.19
N THR A 247 -20.17 1.56 13.47
CA THR A 247 -21.28 1.35 14.40
C THR A 247 -20.80 1.54 15.85
N ALA A 248 -21.72 1.64 16.81
CA ALA A 248 -21.39 1.76 18.24
C ALA A 248 -20.51 0.60 18.71
N ARG A 249 -20.78 -0.65 18.25
CA ARG A 249 -19.96 -1.82 18.56
C ARG A 249 -18.53 -1.69 18.00
N GLN A 250 -18.42 -1.25 16.74
CA GLN A 250 -17.12 -1.03 16.10
C GLN A 250 -16.30 0.05 16.78
N ARG A 251 -16.93 1.14 17.24
CA ARG A 251 -16.26 2.21 18.02
C ARG A 251 -15.70 1.67 19.34
N LYS A 252 -16.46 0.84 20.06
CA LYS A 252 -15.98 0.20 21.29
C LYS A 252 -14.75 -0.70 21.02
N ILE A 253 -14.81 -1.53 19.97
CA ILE A 253 -13.68 -2.38 19.56
C ILE A 253 -12.47 -1.52 19.21
N CYS A 254 -12.65 -0.48 18.37
CA CYS A 254 -11.57 0.42 18.00
C CYS A 254 -10.94 1.10 19.23
N GLY A 255 -11.76 1.61 20.17
CA GLY A 255 -11.26 2.21 21.41
C GLY A 255 -10.45 1.22 22.27
N ALA A 256 -10.94 -0.01 22.42
CA ALA A 256 -10.22 -1.05 23.12
C ALA A 256 -8.89 -1.40 22.43
N MET A 257 -8.90 -1.55 21.08
CA MET A 257 -7.70 -1.83 20.30
C MET A 257 -6.66 -0.70 20.41
N LEU A 258 -7.10 0.56 20.38
CA LEU A 258 -6.20 1.71 20.53
C LEU A 258 -5.60 1.78 21.96
N ALA A 259 -6.38 1.46 22.99
CA ALA A 259 -5.90 1.44 24.36
C ALA A 259 -4.82 0.36 24.58
N ILE A 260 -5.04 -0.86 24.08
CA ILE A 260 -4.08 -1.95 24.23
C ILE A 260 -2.91 -1.88 23.25
N ALA A 261 -3.03 -1.07 22.18
CA ALA A 261 -1.99 -0.89 21.16
C ALA A 261 -0.66 -0.38 21.74
N ILE A 262 -0.70 0.35 22.86
CA ILE A 262 0.49 0.89 23.52
C ILE A 262 1.47 -0.25 23.84
N VAL A 263 0.99 -1.42 24.26
CA VAL A 263 1.84 -2.56 24.62
C VAL A 263 2.72 -3.02 23.44
N PRO A 264 2.16 -3.53 22.33
CA PRO A 264 2.99 -4.01 21.22
C PRO A 264 3.78 -2.87 20.54
N ILE A 265 3.30 -1.63 20.54
CA ILE A 265 4.01 -0.47 19.99
C ILE A 265 5.29 -0.20 20.80
N VAL A 266 5.23 -0.22 22.13
CA VAL A 266 6.40 -0.02 22.99
C VAL A 266 7.38 -1.19 22.80
N PHE A 267 6.90 -2.44 22.92
CA PHE A 267 7.73 -3.64 22.76
C PHE A 267 8.24 -3.87 21.33
N SER A 268 7.75 -3.12 20.34
CA SER A 268 8.31 -3.15 19.00
C SER A 268 9.73 -2.58 18.93
N PHE A 269 10.11 -1.71 19.87
CA PHE A 269 11.36 -0.94 19.85
C PHE A 269 11.61 -0.27 18.48
N ASP A 270 10.53 0.10 17.79
CA ASP A 270 10.58 0.67 16.46
C ASP A 270 10.48 2.19 16.51
N ARG A 271 11.66 2.84 16.51
CA ARG A 271 11.76 4.31 16.56
C ARG A 271 11.05 4.99 15.40
N GLY A 272 11.10 4.39 14.21
CA GLY A 272 10.42 4.93 13.03
C GLY A 272 8.90 4.94 13.22
N LEU A 273 8.33 3.86 13.76
CA LEU A 273 6.91 3.79 14.10
C LEU A 273 6.52 4.90 15.10
N TRP A 274 7.31 5.08 16.16
CA TRP A 274 7.00 6.10 17.19
C TRP A 274 7.01 7.52 16.60
N VAL A 275 8.04 7.85 15.81
CA VAL A 275 8.10 9.14 15.09
C VAL A 275 6.91 9.28 14.14
N GLY A 276 6.57 8.23 13.39
CA GLY A 276 5.42 8.23 12.49
C GLY A 276 4.10 8.48 13.22
N LEU A 277 3.88 7.87 14.39
CA LEU A 277 2.67 8.11 15.19
C LEU A 277 2.58 9.55 15.73
N VAL A 278 3.70 10.13 16.16
CA VAL A 278 3.75 11.55 16.57
C VAL A 278 3.44 12.46 15.39
N LEU A 279 4.03 12.21 14.21
CA LEU A 279 3.75 12.97 13.00
C LEU A 279 2.29 12.83 12.56
N ALA A 280 1.72 11.61 12.66
CA ALA A 280 0.32 11.36 12.36
C ALA A 280 -0.61 12.15 13.27
N ALA A 281 -0.36 12.13 14.57
CA ALA A 281 -1.13 12.87 15.55
C ALA A 281 -0.98 14.39 15.35
N GLY A 282 0.24 14.88 15.06
CA GLY A 282 0.51 16.28 14.73
C GLY A 282 -0.22 16.75 13.48
N TYR A 283 -0.17 15.96 12.39
CA TYR A 283 -0.92 16.25 11.18
C TYR A 283 -2.43 16.37 11.46
N MET A 284 -3.00 15.42 12.21
CA MET A 284 -4.40 15.45 12.56
C MET A 284 -4.76 16.64 13.46
N ALA A 285 -3.91 16.97 14.44
CA ALA A 285 -4.09 18.12 15.30
C ALA A 285 -4.14 19.43 14.49
N VAL A 286 -3.19 19.61 13.56
CA VAL A 286 -3.14 20.77 12.66
C VAL A 286 -4.38 20.82 11.77
N ARG A 287 -4.78 19.71 11.17
CA ARG A 287 -5.94 19.65 10.27
C ARG A 287 -7.26 19.92 10.97
N LEU A 288 -7.38 19.52 12.22
CA LEU A 288 -8.59 19.70 13.02
C LEU A 288 -8.61 21.03 13.79
N SER A 289 -7.43 21.65 14.04
CA SER A 289 -7.32 22.94 14.73
C SER A 289 -8.02 24.09 14.01
N ALA A 290 -8.16 23.98 12.68
CA ALA A 290 -8.95 24.93 11.89
C ALA A 290 -10.44 24.99 12.32
N LYS A 291 -10.95 23.91 12.94
CA LYS A 291 -12.32 23.84 13.49
C LYS A 291 -12.34 24.07 15.01
N ASN A 292 -11.27 23.69 15.70
CA ASN A 292 -11.15 23.80 17.16
C ASN A 292 -9.66 23.93 17.56
N PRO A 293 -9.15 25.15 17.83
CA PRO A 293 -7.74 25.37 18.17
C PRO A 293 -7.31 24.67 19.47
N LYS A 294 -8.25 24.35 20.37
CA LYS A 294 -7.96 23.60 21.61
C LYS A 294 -7.42 22.18 21.33
N LEU A 295 -7.72 21.62 20.13
CA LEU A 295 -7.19 20.30 19.76
C LEU A 295 -5.69 20.32 19.54
N LEU A 296 -5.14 21.40 18.98
CA LEU A 296 -3.69 21.54 18.81
C LEU A 296 -2.99 21.69 20.18
N ALA A 297 -3.55 22.53 21.05
CA ALA A 297 -3.03 22.70 22.42
C ALA A 297 -3.09 21.37 23.21
N GLY A 298 -4.21 20.64 23.12
CA GLY A 298 -4.36 19.32 23.74
C GLY A 298 -3.37 18.30 23.19
N PHE A 299 -3.07 18.32 21.88
CA PHE A 299 -2.05 17.47 21.29
C PHE A 299 -0.66 17.80 21.81
N ILE A 300 -0.28 19.07 21.88
CA ILE A 300 1.00 19.50 22.43
C ILE A 300 1.13 19.06 23.89
N GLY A 301 0.09 19.27 24.70
CA GLY A 301 0.03 18.80 26.08
C GLY A 301 0.21 17.28 26.20
N LEU A 302 -0.49 16.51 25.37
CA LEU A 302 -0.38 15.04 25.35
C LEU A 302 1.04 14.58 24.98
N VAL A 303 1.69 15.22 24.00
CA VAL A 303 3.07 14.90 23.63
C VAL A 303 4.02 15.20 24.79
N LEU A 304 3.87 16.35 25.46
CA LEU A 304 4.70 16.73 26.61
C LEU A 304 4.54 15.74 27.77
N VAL A 305 3.30 15.37 28.07
CA VAL A 305 3.01 14.35 29.11
C VAL A 305 3.61 13.00 28.70
N GLY A 306 3.45 12.59 27.46
CA GLY A 306 4.02 11.32 26.95
C GLY A 306 5.55 11.30 27.06
N VAL A 307 6.22 12.39 26.70
CA VAL A 307 7.68 12.54 26.85
C VAL A 307 8.07 12.47 28.32
N ALA A 308 7.35 13.17 29.22
CA ALA A 308 7.62 13.14 30.66
C ALA A 308 7.44 11.74 31.25
N VAL A 309 6.35 11.04 30.90
CA VAL A 309 6.10 9.65 31.34
C VAL A 309 7.22 8.71 30.88
N VAL A 310 7.66 8.80 29.64
CA VAL A 310 8.79 7.99 29.13
C VAL A 310 10.09 8.34 29.83
N ALA A 311 10.38 9.64 30.02
CA ALA A 311 11.60 10.08 30.68
C ALA A 311 11.71 9.65 32.15
N LEU A 312 10.58 9.56 32.83
CA LEU A 312 10.50 9.16 34.26
C LEU A 312 10.31 7.64 34.45
N SER A 313 10.14 6.88 33.37
CA SER A 313 9.90 5.44 33.44
C SER A 313 11.20 4.64 33.21
N PRO A 314 11.25 3.36 33.64
CA PRO A 314 12.34 2.43 33.29
C PRO A 314 12.52 2.25 31.78
N LEU A 315 11.53 2.63 30.97
CA LEU A 315 11.60 2.61 29.51
C LEU A 315 12.71 3.53 28.99
N MET A 316 13.06 4.61 29.69
CA MET A 316 14.13 5.51 29.28
C MET A 316 15.49 4.81 29.24
N SER A 317 15.78 3.93 30.20
CA SER A 317 17.02 3.15 30.18
C SER A 317 17.10 2.20 28.98
N LEU A 318 15.98 1.55 28.62
CA LEU A 318 15.88 0.69 27.44
C LEU A 318 16.01 1.50 26.13
N ILE A 319 15.38 2.67 26.08
CA ILE A 319 15.48 3.59 24.92
C ILE A 319 16.91 4.10 24.78
N THR A 320 17.54 4.51 25.87
CA THR A 320 18.93 5.02 25.87
C THR A 320 19.90 3.92 25.48
N ALA A 321 19.75 2.71 26.02
CA ALA A 321 20.53 1.54 25.63
C ALA A 321 20.34 1.23 24.12
N ARG A 322 19.14 1.45 23.59
CA ARG A 322 18.84 1.28 22.17
C ARG A 322 19.47 2.35 21.27
N ILE A 323 19.46 3.61 21.73
CA ILE A 323 20.06 4.75 21.02
C ILE A 323 21.59 4.60 20.99
N ASN A 324 22.19 4.20 22.11
CA ASN A 324 23.63 4.08 22.27
C ASN A 324 24.23 2.89 21.52
N LYS A 325 23.43 1.91 21.07
CA LYS A 325 23.88 0.88 20.14
C LYS A 325 24.07 1.47 18.73
N GLY A 326 25.18 2.12 18.51
CA GLY A 326 25.54 2.83 17.28
C GLY A 326 25.64 1.97 16.03
N SER A 327 25.90 0.65 16.15
CA SER A 327 26.07 -0.26 15.01
C SER A 327 24.89 -0.27 14.01
N SER A 328 23.66 -0.16 14.51
CA SER A 328 22.47 -0.14 13.62
C SER A 328 22.34 1.16 12.82
N ASN A 329 22.79 2.30 13.36
CA ASN A 329 22.75 3.59 12.66
C ASN A 329 23.91 3.67 11.66
N ALA A 330 25.11 3.27 12.07
CA ALA A 330 26.28 3.24 11.19
C ALA A 330 26.04 2.41 9.92
N GLY A 331 25.41 1.22 10.06
CA GLY A 331 25.10 0.42 8.90
C GLY A 331 24.04 1.01 7.97
N ARG A 332 23.01 1.69 8.50
CA ARG A 332 22.03 2.40 7.65
C ARG A 332 22.67 3.57 6.91
N THR A 333 23.54 4.32 7.59
CA THR A 333 24.28 5.42 6.97
C THR A 333 25.21 4.89 5.88
N ASN A 334 25.95 3.81 6.15
CA ASN A 334 26.82 3.17 5.14
C ASN A 334 26.02 2.76 3.90
N GLN A 335 24.88 2.08 4.05
CA GLN A 335 24.04 1.69 2.92
C GLN A 335 23.47 2.90 2.15
N ALA A 336 23.14 3.99 2.83
CA ALA A 336 22.71 5.22 2.18
C ALA A 336 23.84 5.85 1.36
N VAL A 337 25.06 5.85 1.90
CA VAL A 337 26.26 6.35 1.20
C VAL A 337 26.53 5.50 -0.04
N ILE A 338 26.57 4.18 0.07
CA ILE A 338 26.78 3.28 -1.08
C ILE A 338 25.68 3.48 -2.13
N ALA A 339 24.42 3.64 -1.70
CA ALA A 339 23.33 3.90 -2.63
C ALA A 339 23.51 5.22 -3.40
N LEU A 340 23.97 6.27 -2.73
CA LEU A 340 24.24 7.57 -3.35
C LEU A 340 25.46 7.53 -4.28
N GLU A 341 26.55 6.89 -3.87
CA GLU A 341 27.76 6.74 -4.72
C GLU A 341 27.43 5.92 -5.97
N GLY A 342 26.68 4.81 -5.81
CA GLY A 342 26.19 4.05 -6.94
C GLY A 342 25.31 4.88 -7.87
N ALA A 343 24.41 5.70 -7.34
CA ALA A 343 23.55 6.55 -8.16
C ALA A 343 24.33 7.68 -8.88
N LYS A 344 25.43 8.17 -8.34
CA LYS A 344 26.29 9.16 -9.03
C LYS A 344 26.93 8.56 -10.29
N THR A 345 27.28 7.29 -10.26
CA THR A 345 27.87 6.61 -11.43
C THR A 345 26.82 6.14 -12.44
N SER A 346 25.56 5.90 -12.01
CA SER A 346 24.45 5.56 -12.89
C SER A 346 23.18 6.36 -12.53
N PRO A 347 23.13 7.69 -12.83
CA PRO A 347 22.09 8.57 -12.27
C PRO A 347 20.69 8.38 -12.88
N ILE A 348 20.60 7.83 -14.09
CA ILE A 348 19.33 7.69 -14.82
C ILE A 348 18.67 6.35 -14.54
N LEU A 349 19.39 5.24 -14.73
CA LEU A 349 18.85 3.89 -14.68
C LEU A 349 19.21 3.14 -13.39
N GLY A 350 20.21 3.63 -12.63
CA GLY A 350 20.76 2.86 -11.51
C GLY A 350 21.38 1.54 -11.99
N TYR A 351 21.31 0.52 -11.16
CA TYR A 351 21.87 -0.81 -11.47
C TYR A 351 20.79 -1.88 -11.71
N GLY A 352 19.55 -1.48 -11.95
CA GLY A 352 18.42 -2.37 -12.24
C GLY A 352 17.90 -3.14 -11.02
N ASP A 353 18.79 -3.55 -10.12
CA ASP A 353 18.46 -4.27 -8.88
C ASP A 353 19.47 -3.96 -7.77
N THR A 354 19.24 -4.48 -6.55
CA THR A 354 20.18 -4.36 -5.44
C THR A 354 21.46 -5.15 -5.68
N ARG A 355 22.52 -4.77 -4.99
CA ARG A 355 23.78 -5.51 -4.88
C ARG A 355 24.08 -5.77 -3.40
N ARG A 356 24.85 -6.79 -3.10
CA ARG A 356 25.40 -6.99 -1.76
C ARG A 356 26.52 -6.00 -1.52
N GLU A 357 26.49 -5.30 -0.38
CA GLU A 357 27.58 -4.40 0.00
C GLU A 357 28.89 -5.17 0.21
N GLN A 358 30.01 -4.56 -0.15
CA GLN A 358 31.33 -5.07 0.17
C GLN A 358 31.57 -4.82 1.67
N GLY A 359 31.83 -5.88 2.44
CA GLY A 359 32.07 -5.78 3.87
C GLY A 359 33.27 -4.88 4.19
N GLY A 360 33.08 -3.89 5.05
CA GLY A 360 34.10 -3.00 5.56
C GLY A 360 33.89 -2.74 7.05
N SER A 361 34.81 -2.02 7.70
CA SER A 361 34.77 -1.72 9.14
C SER A 361 33.49 -0.98 9.58
N ASN A 362 32.82 -0.27 8.66
CA ASN A 362 31.58 0.45 8.88
C ASN A 362 30.34 -0.30 8.37
N SER A 363 30.51 -1.46 7.74
CA SER A 363 29.44 -2.30 7.26
C SER A 363 28.82 -3.09 8.41
N ILE A 364 27.48 -3.28 8.37
CA ILE A 364 26.80 -4.26 9.23
C ILE A 364 27.13 -5.70 8.79
N ALA A 365 27.75 -5.87 7.65
CA ALA A 365 28.20 -7.12 7.10
C ALA A 365 29.43 -7.66 7.87
N VAL A 366 29.26 -7.93 9.15
CA VAL A 366 30.23 -8.72 9.91
C VAL A 366 30.15 -10.14 9.40
N GLY A 367 31.22 -10.62 8.81
CA GLY A 367 31.37 -11.83 8.03
C GLY A 367 30.52 -13.04 8.42
N LYS A 368 30.31 -13.93 7.48
CA LYS A 368 29.63 -15.22 7.70
C LYS A 368 30.29 -15.93 8.88
N SER A 369 29.51 -16.25 9.90
CA SER A 369 29.92 -17.16 10.97
C SER A 369 29.18 -18.49 10.82
N ALA A 370 29.75 -19.58 11.38
CA ALA A 370 29.08 -20.88 11.39
C ALA A 370 27.65 -20.81 11.99
N ASN A 371 27.43 -19.89 12.93
CA ASN A 371 26.16 -19.68 13.61
C ASN A 371 25.23 -18.70 12.88
N CYS A 372 25.68 -18.03 11.82
CA CYS A 372 24.90 -17.11 11.00
C CYS A 372 25.40 -17.13 9.56
N PRO A 373 25.01 -18.14 8.76
CA PRO A 373 25.40 -18.24 7.34
C PRO A 373 24.89 -17.09 6.48
N SER A 374 23.82 -16.43 6.92
CA SER A 374 23.22 -15.27 6.28
C SER A 374 23.69 -13.92 6.83
N CYS A 375 24.54 -13.92 7.86
CA CYS A 375 25.14 -12.70 8.38
C CYS A 375 26.24 -12.23 7.43
N GLY A 376 26.22 -10.93 7.17
CA GLY A 376 27.15 -10.29 6.26
C GLY A 376 26.52 -9.94 4.92
N ASN A 377 27.06 -8.90 4.30
CA ASN A 377 26.71 -8.47 2.95
C ASN A 377 25.22 -8.18 2.74
N ASN A 378 24.67 -7.25 3.51
CA ASN A 378 23.29 -6.78 3.30
C ASN A 378 23.10 -6.21 1.89
N SER A 379 21.90 -6.38 1.35
CA SER A 379 21.57 -5.78 0.06
C SER A 379 21.46 -4.25 0.18
N VAL A 380 22.14 -3.53 -0.68
CA VAL A 380 22.10 -2.05 -0.74
C VAL A 380 20.65 -1.60 -0.90
N GLY A 381 20.23 -0.61 -0.09
CA GLY A 381 18.84 -0.13 -0.08
C GLY A 381 17.85 -0.97 0.73
N SER A 382 18.27 -2.08 1.36
CA SER A 382 17.37 -2.93 2.17
C SER A 382 16.78 -2.21 3.40
N HIS A 383 17.34 -1.09 3.80
CA HIS A 383 16.94 -0.32 4.97
C HIS A 383 16.08 0.92 4.67
N GLY A 384 15.66 1.12 3.41
CA GLY A 384 14.77 2.21 3.03
C GLY A 384 14.41 2.20 1.57
N GLN A 385 13.15 2.48 1.27
CA GLN A 385 12.64 2.52 -0.11
C GLN A 385 13.35 3.58 -0.96
N LEU A 386 13.69 4.71 -0.37
CA LEU A 386 14.42 5.79 -1.05
C LEU A 386 15.78 5.29 -1.56
N TRP A 387 16.54 4.64 -0.68
CA TRP A 387 17.88 4.15 -1.01
C TRP A 387 17.85 3.01 -2.03
N LEU A 388 16.82 2.13 -1.91
CA LEU A 388 16.56 1.11 -2.89
C LEU A 388 16.31 1.68 -4.28
N LEU A 389 15.44 2.68 -4.39
CA LEU A 389 15.07 3.30 -5.67
C LEU A 389 16.25 4.06 -6.28
N ILE A 390 16.98 4.84 -5.49
CA ILE A 390 18.15 5.58 -5.95
C ILE A 390 19.20 4.61 -6.52
N PHE A 391 19.48 3.53 -5.81
CA PHE A 391 20.48 2.55 -6.26
C PHE A 391 20.00 1.74 -7.46
N ALA A 392 18.80 1.18 -7.38
CA ALA A 392 18.30 0.25 -8.40
C ALA A 392 17.76 0.96 -9.67
N ASN A 393 17.21 2.17 -9.55
CA ASN A 393 16.53 2.87 -10.64
C ASN A 393 17.09 4.28 -10.89
N GLY A 394 18.19 4.64 -10.26
CA GLY A 394 18.80 5.97 -10.36
C GLY A 394 17.93 7.07 -9.75
N PHE A 395 18.43 8.30 -9.82
CA PHE A 395 17.66 9.47 -9.36
C PHE A 395 16.38 9.67 -10.17
N LEU A 396 16.39 9.34 -11.46
CA LEU A 396 15.23 9.51 -12.34
C LEU A 396 14.08 8.59 -11.93
N GLY A 397 14.37 7.31 -11.68
CA GLY A 397 13.35 6.36 -11.20
C GLY A 397 12.81 6.72 -9.83
N ALA A 398 13.70 7.11 -8.89
CA ALA A 398 13.30 7.59 -7.58
C ALA A 398 12.41 8.84 -7.69
N PHE A 399 12.78 9.80 -8.54
CA PHE A 399 11.98 11.01 -8.78
C PHE A 399 10.57 10.66 -9.25
N PHE A 400 10.39 9.85 -10.28
CA PHE A 400 9.06 9.51 -10.79
C PHE A 400 8.22 8.74 -9.79
N TYR A 401 8.82 7.83 -9.03
CA TYR A 401 8.12 7.11 -7.95
C TYR A 401 7.57 8.08 -6.91
N PHE A 402 8.41 8.97 -6.36
CA PHE A 402 7.98 9.92 -5.36
C PHE A 402 7.09 11.01 -5.93
N ALA A 403 7.31 11.45 -7.17
CA ALA A 403 6.47 12.43 -7.85
C ALA A 403 5.03 11.93 -8.02
N PHE A 404 4.82 10.64 -8.28
CA PHE A 404 3.47 10.05 -8.35
C PHE A 404 2.71 10.22 -7.02
N PHE A 405 3.32 9.81 -5.90
CA PHE A 405 2.67 9.95 -4.59
C PHE A 405 2.58 11.41 -4.15
N GLY A 406 3.59 12.22 -4.42
CA GLY A 406 3.59 13.66 -4.15
C GLY A 406 2.51 14.39 -4.92
N TYR A 407 2.31 14.04 -6.19
CA TYR A 407 1.20 14.56 -6.99
C TYR A 407 -0.15 14.17 -6.38
N GLY A 408 -0.31 12.94 -5.90
CA GLY A 408 -1.51 12.51 -5.17
C GLY A 408 -1.77 13.38 -3.92
N ILE A 409 -0.74 13.62 -3.10
CA ILE A 409 -0.86 14.51 -1.94
C ILE A 409 -1.31 15.91 -2.37
N TRP A 410 -0.68 16.48 -3.41
CA TRP A 410 -1.01 17.80 -3.92
C TRP A 410 -2.43 17.85 -4.49
N GLN A 411 -2.84 16.87 -5.29
CA GLN A 411 -4.16 16.78 -5.92
C GLN A 411 -5.27 16.72 -4.88
N PHE A 412 -5.10 15.89 -3.84
CA PHE A 412 -6.13 15.65 -2.84
C PHE A 412 -6.01 16.53 -1.58
N ARG A 413 -5.04 17.47 -1.51
CA ARG A 413 -4.75 18.28 -0.31
C ARG A 413 -5.93 19.06 0.26
N ARG A 414 -6.92 19.40 -0.58
CA ARG A 414 -8.13 20.14 -0.20
C ARG A 414 -9.28 19.24 0.26
N ASP A 415 -9.10 17.94 0.21
CA ASP A 415 -10.11 17.00 0.69
C ASP A 415 -10.19 17.04 2.22
N LYS A 416 -11.35 17.49 2.73
CA LYS A 416 -11.66 17.62 4.16
C LYS A 416 -12.53 16.47 4.68
N THR A 417 -12.74 15.43 3.87
CA THR A 417 -13.48 14.24 4.31
C THR A 417 -12.60 13.35 5.18
N PRO A 418 -13.16 12.43 5.97
CA PRO A 418 -12.39 11.43 6.71
C PRO A 418 -11.47 10.60 5.80
N TYR A 419 -11.91 10.26 4.60
CA TYR A 419 -11.11 9.55 3.60
C TYR A 419 -9.92 10.38 3.13
N GLY A 420 -10.14 11.69 2.88
CA GLY A 420 -9.09 12.63 2.49
C GLY A 420 -8.02 12.76 3.57
N TYR A 421 -8.43 12.92 4.83
CA TYR A 421 -7.48 13.03 5.95
C TYR A 421 -6.65 11.76 6.12
N ALA A 422 -7.26 10.59 6.14
CA ALA A 422 -6.54 9.33 6.30
C ALA A 422 -5.63 9.02 5.10
N GLY A 423 -6.14 9.13 3.88
CA GLY A 423 -5.36 8.80 2.69
C GLY A 423 -4.15 9.72 2.50
N ILE A 424 -4.30 11.04 2.68
CA ILE A 424 -3.18 11.99 2.61
C ILE A 424 -2.15 11.69 3.71
N LEU A 425 -2.62 11.40 4.93
CA LEU A 425 -1.74 11.04 6.04
C LEU A 425 -0.91 9.78 5.70
N VAL A 426 -1.55 8.75 5.14
CA VAL A 426 -0.84 7.54 4.70
C VAL A 426 0.27 7.86 3.70
N LEU A 427 -0.02 8.70 2.70
CA LEU A 427 0.98 9.09 1.70
C LEU A 427 2.12 9.91 2.33
N LEU A 428 1.82 10.84 3.24
CA LEU A 428 2.83 11.63 3.97
C LEU A 428 3.73 10.73 4.83
N LEU A 429 3.13 9.80 5.60
CA LEU A 429 3.92 8.85 6.40
C LEU A 429 4.80 7.97 5.51
N SER A 430 4.33 7.59 4.32
CA SER A 430 5.10 6.77 3.38
C SER A 430 6.33 7.51 2.87
N PHE A 431 6.29 8.84 2.69
CA PHE A 431 7.48 9.64 2.38
C PHE A 431 8.49 9.61 3.53
N VAL A 432 8.05 9.85 4.75
CA VAL A 432 8.94 9.81 5.93
C VAL A 432 9.55 8.41 6.09
N PHE A 433 8.73 7.39 5.98
CA PHE A 433 9.16 6.00 6.16
C PHE A 433 10.05 5.48 5.04
N SER A 434 10.01 6.08 3.84
CA SER A 434 10.85 5.69 2.72
C SER A 434 12.35 5.77 3.02
N THR A 435 12.76 6.61 3.98
CA THR A 435 14.16 6.75 4.41
C THR A 435 14.63 5.62 5.32
N VAL A 436 13.69 4.90 5.97
CA VAL A 436 14.01 3.90 7.01
C VAL A 436 13.34 2.54 6.81
N TYR A 437 12.32 2.45 5.94
CA TYR A 437 11.59 1.22 5.64
C TYR A 437 11.46 0.98 4.16
N LEU A 438 11.45 -0.30 3.78
CA LEU A 438 11.06 -0.72 2.44
C LEU A 438 9.54 -0.61 2.28
N ALA A 439 9.12 -0.07 1.13
CA ALA A 439 7.73 -0.01 0.70
C ALA A 439 7.52 -0.91 -0.53
N VAL A 440 7.87 -2.19 -0.39
CA VAL A 440 7.66 -3.22 -1.40
C VAL A 440 6.68 -4.25 -0.82
N GLY A 441 5.95 -4.94 -1.67
CA GLY A 441 5.00 -5.95 -1.22
C GLY A 441 3.78 -5.37 -0.49
N PRO A 442 3.47 -5.83 0.74
CA PRO A 442 2.28 -5.41 1.48
C PRO A 442 2.17 -3.90 1.67
N THR A 443 3.26 -3.25 2.05
CA THR A 443 3.28 -1.80 2.29
C THR A 443 2.88 -1.02 1.05
N LEU A 444 3.48 -1.31 -0.11
CA LEU A 444 3.12 -0.67 -1.36
C LEU A 444 1.65 -0.94 -1.72
N THR A 445 1.18 -2.15 -1.48
CA THR A 445 -0.22 -2.53 -1.72
C THR A 445 -1.17 -1.66 -0.88
N PHE A 446 -0.90 -1.46 0.42
CA PHE A 446 -1.72 -0.59 1.26
C PHE A 446 -1.64 0.89 0.87
N MET A 447 -0.47 1.37 0.42
CA MET A 447 -0.32 2.70 -0.16
C MET A 447 -1.19 2.86 -1.41
N MET A 448 -1.17 1.89 -2.33
CA MET A 448 -1.96 1.91 -3.55
C MET A 448 -3.47 1.83 -3.28
N LEU A 449 -3.89 1.04 -2.30
CA LEU A 449 -5.29 1.00 -1.84
C LEU A 449 -5.73 2.33 -1.24
N SER A 450 -4.85 2.98 -0.48
CA SER A 450 -5.11 4.32 0.09
C SER A 450 -5.22 5.38 -1.00
N TYR A 451 -4.34 5.32 -2.01
CA TYR A 451 -4.43 6.18 -3.19
C TYR A 451 -5.73 5.95 -3.97
N ALA A 452 -6.12 4.69 -4.17
CA ALA A 452 -7.38 4.34 -4.84
C ALA A 452 -8.61 4.89 -4.07
N LEU A 453 -8.59 4.85 -2.73
CA LEU A 453 -9.65 5.44 -1.90
C LEU A 453 -9.72 6.97 -2.06
N LEU A 454 -8.58 7.65 -2.06
CA LEU A 454 -8.52 9.10 -2.33
C LEU A 454 -9.10 9.44 -3.70
N TRP A 455 -8.66 8.72 -4.73
CA TRP A 455 -9.13 8.91 -6.09
C TRP A 455 -10.64 8.69 -6.21
N ARG A 456 -11.17 7.58 -5.70
CA ARG A 456 -12.61 7.29 -5.70
C ARG A 456 -13.41 8.35 -4.94
N ASN A 457 -12.87 8.81 -3.80
CA ASN A 457 -13.52 9.86 -3.01
C ASN A 457 -13.59 11.19 -3.75
N ASP A 458 -12.53 11.58 -4.46
CA ASP A 458 -12.49 12.79 -5.28
C ASP A 458 -13.48 12.70 -6.47
N THR A 459 -13.52 11.56 -7.16
CA THR A 459 -14.44 11.31 -8.27
C THR A 459 -15.90 11.46 -7.82
N SER A 460 -16.28 10.75 -6.73
CA SER A 460 -17.67 10.85 -6.22
C SER A 460 -18.04 12.26 -5.79
N ARG A 461 -17.12 13.00 -5.16
CA ARG A 461 -17.37 14.40 -4.79
C ARG A 461 -17.58 15.31 -6.01
N ARG A 462 -16.84 15.10 -7.09
CA ARG A 462 -17.02 15.85 -8.33
C ARG A 462 -18.36 15.55 -8.98
N GLU A 463 -18.78 14.29 -8.98
CA GLU A 463 -20.08 13.86 -9.47
C GLU A 463 -21.23 14.48 -8.64
N GLU A 464 -21.12 14.48 -7.31
CA GLU A 464 -22.09 15.11 -6.42
C GLU A 464 -22.19 16.63 -6.66
N LEU A 465 -21.04 17.30 -6.84
CA LEU A 465 -21.02 18.74 -7.15
C LEU A 465 -21.64 19.05 -8.52
N ALA A 466 -21.33 18.24 -9.54
CA ALA A 466 -21.89 18.39 -10.87
C ALA A 466 -23.41 18.18 -10.85
N ALA A 467 -23.94 17.22 -10.10
CA ALA A 467 -25.36 16.98 -9.94
C ALA A 467 -26.10 18.07 -9.12
N SER A 468 -25.35 18.83 -8.31
CA SER A 468 -25.91 19.90 -7.48
C SER A 468 -26.03 21.28 -8.20
N VAL A 469 -25.39 21.39 -9.39
CA VAL A 469 -25.60 22.61 -10.23
C VAL A 469 -26.95 22.49 -10.91
N PRO A 470 -27.93 23.37 -10.60
CA PRO A 470 -29.19 23.35 -11.32
C PRO A 470 -28.91 23.59 -12.81
N ASP A 471 -29.59 22.85 -13.68
CA ASP A 471 -29.61 23.19 -15.10
C ASP A 471 -30.02 24.66 -15.21
N GLY A 472 -29.06 25.53 -15.58
CA GLY A 472 -29.38 26.95 -15.82
C GLY A 472 -30.50 27.01 -16.82
N PRO A 473 -31.40 28.01 -16.74
CA PRO A 473 -32.50 28.12 -17.68
C PRO A 473 -31.93 28.01 -19.09
N ALA A 474 -32.41 27.03 -19.85
CA ALA A 474 -32.07 26.87 -21.24
C ALA A 474 -32.19 28.25 -21.91
N LEU A 475 -31.08 28.85 -22.27
CA LEU A 475 -31.06 30.06 -23.08
C LEU A 475 -31.94 29.75 -24.28
N GLY A 476 -33.19 30.22 -24.23
CA GLY A 476 -34.15 30.03 -25.29
C GLY A 476 -33.47 30.48 -26.57
N MET A 477 -33.28 29.56 -27.50
CA MET A 477 -33.01 29.88 -28.87
C MET A 477 -34.21 30.70 -29.35
N GLY A 478 -34.07 32.03 -29.25
CA GLY A 478 -35.03 32.98 -29.77
C GLY A 478 -35.29 32.65 -31.21
N ASN A 479 -36.54 32.32 -31.47
CA ASN A 479 -37.12 32.09 -32.77
C ASN A 479 -36.84 33.32 -33.64
N ARG A 480 -35.79 33.27 -34.48
CA ARG A 480 -35.56 34.22 -35.56
C ARG A 480 -36.46 33.89 -36.73
N GLY A 481 -37.69 34.29 -36.62
CA GLY A 481 -38.65 34.11 -37.68
C GLY A 481 -39.81 35.07 -37.56
N ASP A 482 -39.62 36.36 -37.78
CA ASP A 482 -40.62 37.29 -38.27
C ASP A 482 -39.94 38.58 -38.74
N ARG A 483 -39.52 38.57 -40.00
CA ARG A 483 -39.31 39.81 -40.76
C ARG A 483 -40.62 40.17 -41.42
N PRO A 484 -41.17 41.35 -41.16
CA PRO A 484 -42.31 41.83 -41.96
C PRO A 484 -41.87 42.16 -43.38
N PRO A 485 -42.74 41.99 -44.41
CA PRO A 485 -42.41 42.27 -45.78
C PRO A 485 -42.22 43.76 -46.00
N ALA A 486 -41.24 44.15 -46.82
CA ALA A 486 -40.97 45.51 -47.24
C ALA A 486 -42.08 46.01 -48.11
N GLY A 487 -42.70 47.14 -47.67
CA GLY A 487 -43.67 47.88 -48.48
C GLY A 487 -43.01 48.62 -49.64
N VAL A 488 -43.62 48.54 -50.79
CA VAL A 488 -43.33 49.27 -52.05
C VAL A 488 -43.75 50.74 -51.90
N PRO A 489 -42.95 51.75 -52.36
CA PRO A 489 -43.33 53.14 -52.31
C PRO A 489 -44.27 53.49 -53.47
N ALA A 490 -45.22 54.39 -53.22
CA ALA A 490 -45.92 55.19 -54.16
C ALA A 490 -45.22 56.55 -54.33
#